data_a54b89eedcd916d8c1ee4323ad1021a2
#
_entry.id   a54b89eedcd916d8c1ee4323ad1021a2
#
_cell.length_a   1.000
_cell.length_b   1.000
_cell.length_c   1.000
_cell.angle_alpha   90.00
_cell.angle_beta   90.00
_cell.angle_gamma   90.00
#
_symmetry.space_group_name_H-M   'P 1'
#
loop_
_entity.id
_entity.type
_entity.pdbx_description
1 polymer ?
#
loop_
_entity_poly.entity_id
_entity_poly.type
_entity_poly.pdbx_seq_one_letter_code
_entity_poly.pdbx_strand_id
1 'polypeptide(L)'
;TEIEALIGRMPGLPIPAEAETLLRRDIHARLLALQKMHPKYEGIGQMIQTAEQAIGQVKPESEERLLETARLEQFSRLSKEISWLLKEERLLTPVSDSVREQLMTKLEFRRVETAYHHHIRQAERLIKGQQLHQAQWYCSQMKTLLEPWSHSNKQAAGWYQEVLKLCKRVSSGLKGEAQSKGSSSN
;
A
#
# COMPACT_ATOMS: atom_id res chain seq x y z
N THR A 1 -18.57 1.52 -13.45
CA THR A 1 -18.52 0.30 -12.60
C THR A 1 -17.65 0.53 -11.36
N GLU A 2 -17.77 -0.32 -10.36
CA GLU A 2 -16.92 -0.30 -9.15
C GLU A 2 -15.43 -0.40 -9.53
N ILE A 3 -15.09 -1.27 -10.50
CA ILE A 3 -13.72 -1.46 -10.98
C ILE A 3 -13.18 -0.19 -11.69
N GLU A 4 -13.98 0.49 -12.48
CA GLU A 4 -13.58 1.77 -13.08
C GLU A 4 -13.30 2.85 -12.03
N ALA A 5 -14.10 2.89 -10.97
CA ALA A 5 -13.89 3.80 -9.85
C ALA A 5 -12.58 3.47 -9.09
N LEU A 6 -12.21 2.20 -8.96
CA LEU A 6 -10.91 1.79 -8.41
C LEU A 6 -9.76 2.28 -9.29
N ILE A 7 -9.82 2.01 -10.58
CA ILE A 7 -8.79 2.45 -11.54
C ILE A 7 -8.62 3.97 -11.53
N GLY A 8 -9.73 4.71 -11.47
CA GLY A 8 -9.70 6.18 -11.40
C GLY A 8 -8.97 6.76 -10.18
N ARG A 9 -8.82 5.98 -9.11
CA ARG A 9 -8.11 6.37 -7.89
C ARG A 9 -6.62 5.96 -7.86
N MET A 10 -6.14 5.19 -8.84
CA MET A 10 -4.76 4.68 -8.87
C MET A 10 -3.68 5.70 -9.27
N PRO A 11 -3.94 6.72 -10.11
CA PRO A 11 -2.88 7.56 -10.65
C PRO A 11 -1.98 8.16 -9.56
N GLY A 12 -0.67 8.00 -9.73
CA GLY A 12 0.35 8.50 -8.80
C GLY A 12 0.48 7.73 -7.49
N LEU A 13 -0.26 6.65 -7.29
CA LEU A 13 -0.09 5.74 -6.16
C LEU A 13 0.79 4.54 -6.55
N PRO A 14 1.54 3.96 -5.61
CA PRO A 14 2.41 2.81 -5.87
C PRO A 14 1.62 1.50 -5.96
N ILE A 15 0.67 1.45 -6.89
CA ILE A 15 -0.10 0.24 -7.21
C ILE A 15 0.68 -0.56 -8.25
N PRO A 16 0.91 -1.86 -8.04
CA PRO A 16 1.55 -2.71 -9.02
C PRO A 16 0.84 -2.65 -10.38
N ALA A 17 1.61 -2.48 -11.48
CA ALA A 17 1.06 -2.40 -12.83
C ALA A 17 0.24 -3.64 -13.20
N GLU A 18 0.59 -4.80 -12.66
CA GLU A 18 -0.13 -6.06 -12.84
C GLU A 18 -1.56 -5.99 -12.26
N ALA A 19 -1.75 -5.28 -11.14
CA ALA A 19 -3.08 -5.07 -10.55
C ALA A 19 -3.95 -4.22 -11.48
N GLU A 20 -3.44 -3.10 -11.97
CA GLU A 20 -4.16 -2.25 -12.91
C GLU A 20 -4.48 -2.99 -14.21
N THR A 21 -3.51 -3.72 -14.76
CA THR A 21 -3.71 -4.52 -15.97
C THR A 21 -4.81 -5.56 -15.79
N LEU A 22 -4.84 -6.25 -14.65
CA LEU A 22 -5.86 -7.24 -14.34
C LEU A 22 -7.26 -6.62 -14.26
N LEU A 23 -7.39 -5.48 -13.60
CA LEU A 23 -8.68 -4.78 -13.48
C LEU A 23 -9.17 -4.25 -14.84
N ARG A 24 -8.28 -3.74 -15.69
CA ARG A 24 -8.64 -3.31 -17.06
C ARG A 24 -9.06 -4.49 -17.94
N ARG A 25 -8.41 -5.64 -17.82
CA ARG A 25 -8.83 -6.87 -18.49
C ARG A 25 -10.20 -7.33 -18.02
N ASP A 26 -10.51 -7.17 -16.74
CA ASP A 26 -11.82 -7.51 -16.20
C ASP A 26 -12.94 -6.61 -16.78
N ILE A 27 -12.70 -5.31 -16.92
CA ILE A 27 -13.62 -4.40 -17.61
C ILE A 27 -13.86 -4.87 -19.04
N HIS A 28 -12.80 -5.16 -19.78
CA HIS A 28 -12.89 -5.65 -21.16
C HIS A 28 -13.71 -6.95 -21.25
N ALA A 29 -13.47 -7.92 -20.36
CA ALA A 29 -14.20 -9.17 -20.29
C ALA A 29 -15.69 -8.95 -20.01
N ARG A 30 -16.04 -8.01 -19.12
CA ARG A 30 -17.43 -7.63 -18.82
C ARG A 30 -18.13 -7.01 -20.03
N LEU A 31 -17.44 -6.17 -20.78
CA LEU A 31 -17.98 -5.57 -22.01
C LEU A 31 -18.21 -6.62 -23.10
N LEU A 32 -17.32 -7.60 -23.26
CA LEU A 32 -17.52 -8.73 -24.17
C LEU A 32 -18.72 -9.59 -23.73
N ALA A 33 -18.88 -9.84 -22.45
CA ALA A 33 -20.04 -10.55 -21.93
C ALA A 33 -21.35 -9.78 -22.18
N LEU A 34 -21.33 -8.46 -21.96
CA LEU A 34 -22.48 -7.59 -22.26
C LEU A 34 -22.84 -7.60 -23.74
N GLN A 35 -21.86 -7.57 -24.63
CA GLN A 35 -22.07 -7.65 -26.08
C GLN A 35 -22.76 -8.97 -26.49
N LYS A 36 -22.35 -10.07 -25.87
CA LYS A 36 -22.99 -11.39 -26.11
C LYS A 36 -24.46 -11.43 -25.69
N MET A 37 -24.76 -10.82 -24.53
CA MET A 37 -26.13 -10.75 -24.01
C MET A 37 -26.99 -9.73 -24.76
N HIS A 38 -26.42 -8.64 -25.17
CA HIS A 38 -27.09 -7.51 -25.82
C HIS A 38 -26.37 -7.04 -27.09
N PRO A 39 -26.41 -7.84 -28.19
CA PRO A 39 -25.66 -7.53 -29.43
C PRO A 39 -26.01 -6.21 -30.06
N LYS A 40 -27.21 -5.69 -29.81
CA LYS A 40 -27.72 -4.43 -30.37
C LYS A 40 -27.47 -3.22 -29.44
N TYR A 41 -26.72 -3.39 -28.36
CA TYR A 41 -26.39 -2.27 -27.47
C TYR A 41 -25.53 -1.25 -28.22
N GLU A 42 -26.07 -0.03 -28.38
CA GLU A 42 -25.42 1.03 -29.15
C GLU A 42 -24.08 1.42 -28.50
N GLY A 43 -23.03 1.54 -29.32
CA GLY A 43 -21.69 1.93 -28.87
C GLY A 43 -20.87 0.84 -28.19
N ILE A 44 -21.40 -0.39 -27.98
CA ILE A 44 -20.68 -1.46 -27.29
C ILE A 44 -19.33 -1.79 -27.96
N GLY A 45 -19.28 -1.79 -29.29
CA GLY A 45 -18.04 -2.05 -30.03
C GLY A 45 -16.95 -1.03 -29.75
N GLN A 46 -17.33 0.25 -29.68
CA GLN A 46 -16.40 1.33 -29.36
C GLN A 46 -15.91 1.24 -27.90
N MET A 47 -16.81 0.89 -26.96
CA MET A 47 -16.44 0.68 -25.55
C MET A 47 -15.43 -0.46 -25.40
N ILE A 48 -15.62 -1.57 -26.10
CA ILE A 48 -14.70 -2.71 -26.11
C ILE A 48 -13.33 -2.30 -26.66
N GLN A 49 -13.30 -1.61 -27.80
CA GLN A 49 -12.06 -1.12 -28.40
C GLN A 49 -11.31 -0.16 -27.47
N THR A 50 -12.01 0.75 -26.83
CA THR A 50 -11.44 1.69 -25.85
C THR A 50 -10.85 0.94 -24.65
N ALA A 51 -11.56 -0.06 -24.14
CA ALA A 51 -11.08 -0.89 -23.03
C ALA A 51 -9.83 -1.71 -23.39
N GLU A 52 -9.79 -2.26 -24.60
CA GLU A 52 -8.62 -2.99 -25.14
C GLU A 52 -7.39 -2.08 -25.25
N GLN A 53 -7.55 -0.88 -25.83
CA GLN A 53 -6.49 0.11 -25.92
C GLN A 53 -5.98 0.54 -24.54
N ALA A 54 -6.87 0.69 -23.58
CA ALA A 54 -6.52 1.07 -22.20
C ALA A 54 -5.63 0.02 -21.50
N ILE A 55 -5.77 -1.27 -21.82
CA ILE A 55 -4.88 -2.33 -21.30
C ILE A 55 -3.44 -2.08 -21.77
N GLY A 56 -3.24 -1.72 -23.05
CA GLY A 56 -1.91 -1.43 -23.60
C GLY A 56 -1.28 -0.13 -23.11
N GLN A 57 -2.05 0.74 -22.45
CA GLN A 57 -1.61 2.04 -21.94
C GLN A 57 -1.31 2.06 -20.44
N VAL A 58 -1.34 0.92 -19.76
CA VAL A 58 -0.98 0.82 -18.34
C VAL A 58 0.45 1.31 -18.15
N LYS A 59 0.61 2.28 -17.27
CA LYS A 59 1.92 2.84 -16.94
C LYS A 59 2.65 1.96 -15.91
N PRO A 60 4.00 2.01 -15.88
CA PRO A 60 4.75 1.40 -14.80
C PRO A 60 4.28 1.90 -13.43
N GLU A 61 4.44 1.05 -12.42
CA GLU A 61 4.17 1.42 -11.03
C GLU A 61 4.92 2.70 -10.64
N SER A 62 4.27 3.59 -9.89
CA SER A 62 4.94 4.76 -9.32
C SER A 62 6.08 4.32 -8.38
N GLU A 63 7.24 4.94 -8.52
CA GLU A 63 8.40 4.71 -7.64
C GLU A 63 8.30 5.45 -6.31
N GLU A 64 7.31 6.33 -6.15
CA GLU A 64 7.10 7.10 -4.92
C GLU A 64 6.73 6.16 -3.77
N ARG A 65 7.53 6.17 -2.70
CA ARG A 65 7.31 5.35 -1.49
C ARG A 65 7.00 6.20 -0.26
N LEU A 66 7.36 7.46 -0.27
CA LEU A 66 7.05 8.42 0.79
C LEU A 66 5.80 9.21 0.41
N LEU A 67 4.67 8.83 1.02
CA LEU A 67 3.38 9.45 0.78
C LEU A 67 3.01 10.39 1.95
N GLU A 68 2.39 11.52 1.65
CA GLU A 68 1.72 12.34 2.65
C GLU A 68 0.53 11.57 3.27
N THR A 69 0.13 11.94 4.50
CA THR A 69 -0.85 11.20 5.29
C THR A 69 -2.14 10.88 4.52
N ALA A 70 -2.73 11.86 3.83
CA ALA A 70 -3.96 11.66 3.07
C ALA A 70 -3.79 10.67 1.90
N ARG A 71 -2.65 10.74 1.21
CA ARG A 71 -2.33 9.81 0.11
C ARG A 71 -2.01 8.41 0.62
N LEU A 72 -1.34 8.31 1.77
CA LEU A 72 -1.08 7.02 2.43
C LEU A 72 -2.38 6.31 2.81
N GLU A 73 -3.34 7.04 3.39
CA GLU A 73 -4.66 6.51 3.70
C GLU A 73 -5.42 6.09 2.45
N GLN A 74 -5.40 6.91 1.40
CA GLN A 74 -6.03 6.60 0.12
C GLN A 74 -5.43 5.33 -0.49
N PHE A 75 -4.10 5.21 -0.51
CA PHE A 75 -3.39 4.04 -1.00
C PHE A 75 -3.72 2.79 -0.18
N SER A 76 -3.74 2.91 1.14
CA SER A 76 -4.07 1.80 2.04
C SER A 76 -5.49 1.26 1.79
N ARG A 77 -6.48 2.14 1.64
CA ARG A 77 -7.86 1.76 1.33
C ARG A 77 -7.95 1.08 -0.03
N LEU A 78 -7.38 1.70 -1.06
CA LEU A 78 -7.40 1.17 -2.43
C LEU A 78 -6.76 -0.22 -2.51
N SER A 79 -5.59 -0.41 -1.87
CA SER A 79 -4.93 -1.71 -1.82
C SER A 79 -5.77 -2.79 -1.14
N LYS A 80 -6.48 -2.44 -0.06
CA LYS A 80 -7.40 -3.36 0.62
C LYS A 80 -8.60 -3.73 -0.26
N GLU A 81 -9.18 -2.76 -0.96
CA GLU A 81 -10.30 -2.99 -1.87
C GLU A 81 -9.88 -3.93 -3.02
N ILE A 82 -8.71 -3.71 -3.63
CA ILE A 82 -8.17 -4.59 -4.68
C ILE A 82 -7.93 -6.00 -4.12
N SER A 83 -7.28 -6.11 -2.95
CA SER A 83 -7.03 -7.41 -2.30
C SER A 83 -8.32 -8.14 -1.98
N TRP A 84 -9.36 -7.43 -1.56
CA TRP A 84 -10.68 -8.00 -1.33
C TRP A 84 -11.32 -8.56 -2.60
N LEU A 85 -11.27 -7.81 -3.72
CA LEU A 85 -11.77 -8.30 -5.02
C LEU A 85 -11.08 -9.59 -5.46
N LEU A 86 -9.76 -9.67 -5.25
CA LEU A 86 -8.96 -10.85 -5.56
C LEU A 86 -9.33 -12.04 -4.66
N LYS A 87 -9.43 -11.80 -3.36
CA LYS A 87 -9.71 -12.81 -2.35
C LYS A 87 -11.11 -13.43 -2.52
N GLU A 88 -12.10 -12.58 -2.75
CA GLU A 88 -13.50 -12.98 -2.90
C GLU A 88 -13.87 -13.40 -4.34
N GLU A 89 -12.87 -13.52 -5.22
CA GLU A 89 -13.03 -13.95 -6.61
C GLU A 89 -14.11 -13.15 -7.38
N ARG A 90 -14.14 -11.83 -7.15
CA ARG A 90 -15.17 -10.94 -7.72
C ARG A 90 -14.87 -10.47 -9.14
N LEU A 91 -13.75 -10.90 -9.70
CA LEU A 91 -13.38 -10.61 -11.08
C LEU A 91 -14.02 -11.64 -12.03
N LEU A 92 -14.47 -11.19 -13.17
CA LEU A 92 -14.95 -12.05 -14.26
C LEU A 92 -13.77 -12.71 -14.98
N THR A 93 -12.64 -12.00 -15.08
CA THR A 93 -11.41 -12.54 -15.63
C THR A 93 -10.84 -13.63 -14.72
N PRO A 94 -10.61 -14.85 -15.24
CA PRO A 94 -10.00 -15.92 -14.45
C PRO A 94 -8.59 -15.52 -13.95
N VAL A 95 -8.34 -15.73 -12.66
CA VAL A 95 -7.05 -15.50 -12.03
C VAL A 95 -6.62 -16.78 -11.33
N SER A 96 -5.43 -17.29 -11.66
CA SER A 96 -4.89 -18.47 -10.97
C SER A 96 -4.58 -18.15 -9.50
N ASP A 97 -4.63 -19.16 -8.63
CA ASP A 97 -4.32 -19.00 -7.20
C ASP A 97 -2.91 -18.44 -7.00
N SER A 98 -1.93 -18.91 -7.76
CA SER A 98 -0.55 -18.43 -7.71
C SER A 98 -0.43 -16.93 -8.04
N VAL A 99 -1.08 -16.47 -9.12
CA VAL A 99 -1.06 -15.05 -9.51
C VAL A 99 -1.79 -14.20 -8.47
N ARG A 100 -2.92 -14.69 -7.94
CA ARG A 100 -3.68 -14.03 -6.90
C ARG A 100 -2.84 -13.81 -5.64
N GLU A 101 -2.22 -14.85 -5.13
CA GLU A 101 -1.37 -14.81 -3.93
C GLU A 101 -0.16 -13.87 -4.12
N GLN A 102 0.53 -13.98 -5.25
CA GLN A 102 1.66 -13.10 -5.57
C GLN A 102 1.25 -11.63 -5.60
N LEU A 103 0.12 -11.31 -6.23
CA LEU A 103 -0.35 -9.94 -6.33
C LEU A 103 -0.81 -9.39 -4.99
N MET A 104 -1.52 -10.19 -4.19
CA MET A 104 -1.93 -9.80 -2.84
C MET A 104 -0.72 -9.56 -1.93
N THR A 105 0.30 -10.42 -1.99
CA THR A 105 1.55 -10.26 -1.25
C THR A 105 2.28 -8.99 -1.67
N LYS A 106 2.34 -8.69 -2.96
CA LYS A 106 2.97 -7.48 -3.50
C LYS A 106 2.24 -6.21 -3.05
N LEU A 107 0.92 -6.20 -3.09
CA LEU A 107 0.09 -5.10 -2.58
C LEU A 107 0.31 -4.87 -1.07
N GLU A 108 0.32 -5.92 -0.28
CA GLU A 108 0.54 -5.83 1.15
C GLU A 108 1.96 -5.33 1.47
N PHE A 109 2.98 -5.83 0.76
CA PHE A 109 4.34 -5.34 0.94
C PHE A 109 4.47 -3.85 0.60
N ARG A 110 3.82 -3.36 -0.45
CA ARG A 110 3.79 -1.92 -0.77
C ARG A 110 3.13 -1.09 0.33
N ARG A 111 2.10 -1.62 0.97
CA ARG A 111 1.48 -0.97 2.12
C ARG A 111 2.44 -0.88 3.31
N VAL A 112 3.14 -1.95 3.61
CA VAL A 112 4.17 -2.00 4.67
C VAL A 112 5.29 -1.00 4.37
N GLU A 113 5.81 -1.00 3.17
CA GLU A 113 6.89 -0.13 2.71
C GLU A 113 6.51 1.35 2.83
N THR A 114 5.37 1.75 2.30
CA THR A 114 4.91 3.14 2.36
C THR A 114 4.58 3.59 3.78
N ALA A 115 4.00 2.72 4.60
CA ALA A 115 3.75 3.00 6.01
C ALA A 115 5.06 3.16 6.79
N TYR A 116 6.05 2.31 6.56
CA TYR A 116 7.37 2.43 7.17
C TYR A 116 8.04 3.76 6.83
N HIS A 117 8.12 4.14 5.56
CA HIS A 117 8.73 5.41 5.15
C HIS A 117 8.03 6.62 5.75
N HIS A 118 6.72 6.58 5.85
CA HIS A 118 5.96 7.63 6.52
C HIS A 118 6.27 7.69 8.01
N HIS A 119 6.22 6.56 8.70
CA HIS A 119 6.41 6.49 10.15
C HIS A 119 7.84 6.83 10.57
N ILE A 120 8.86 6.38 9.85
CA ILE A 120 10.25 6.70 10.19
C ILE A 120 10.50 8.22 10.07
N ARG A 121 9.95 8.86 9.05
CA ARG A 121 10.04 10.31 8.89
C ARG A 121 9.34 11.07 10.01
N GLN A 122 8.17 10.62 10.45
CA GLN A 122 7.48 11.22 11.58
C GLN A 122 8.25 11.04 12.89
N ALA A 123 8.76 9.83 13.14
CA ALA A 123 9.58 9.55 14.32
C ALA A 123 10.84 10.44 14.38
N GLU A 124 11.55 10.60 13.26
CA GLU A 124 12.73 11.46 13.19
C GLU A 124 12.40 12.93 13.46
N ARG A 125 11.29 13.44 12.94
CA ARG A 125 10.82 14.81 13.24
C ARG A 125 10.52 14.99 14.72
N LEU A 126 9.84 14.03 15.34
CA LEU A 126 9.49 14.07 16.75
C LEU A 126 10.72 13.98 17.65
N ILE A 127 11.72 13.17 17.28
CA ILE A 127 13.01 13.11 18.00
C ILE A 127 13.73 14.45 17.93
N LYS A 128 13.82 15.09 16.77
CA LYS A 128 14.39 16.42 16.60
C LYS A 128 13.66 17.48 17.43
N GLY A 129 12.35 17.38 17.55
CA GLY A 129 11.50 18.22 18.39
C GLY A 129 11.48 17.84 19.87
N GLN A 130 12.28 16.85 20.29
CA GLN A 130 12.32 16.33 21.66
C GLN A 130 10.97 15.79 22.19
N GLN A 131 10.11 15.35 21.28
CA GLN A 131 8.80 14.74 21.58
C GLN A 131 8.94 13.21 21.63
N LEU A 132 9.73 12.70 22.58
CA LEU A 132 10.16 11.30 22.63
C LEU A 132 9.03 10.31 22.89
N HIS A 133 8.02 10.66 23.69
CA HIS A 133 6.86 9.80 23.93
C HIS A 133 6.06 9.53 22.66
N GLN A 134 5.86 10.55 21.84
CA GLN A 134 5.19 10.40 20.54
C GLN A 134 6.06 9.61 19.56
N ALA A 135 7.38 9.85 19.55
CA ALA A 135 8.32 9.07 18.74
C ALA A 135 8.30 7.58 19.14
N GLN A 136 8.16 7.27 20.42
CA GLN A 136 8.05 5.89 20.91
C GLN A 136 6.82 5.16 20.34
N TRP A 137 5.71 5.84 20.19
CA TRP A 137 4.53 5.27 19.54
C TRP A 137 4.81 4.84 18.10
N TYR A 138 5.45 5.71 17.30
CA TYR A 138 5.85 5.36 15.93
C TYR A 138 6.86 4.21 15.89
N CYS A 139 7.79 4.15 16.84
CA CYS A 139 8.71 3.01 16.98
C CYS A 139 7.95 1.70 17.16
N SER A 140 6.97 1.67 18.06
CA SER A 140 6.14 0.49 18.30
C SER A 140 5.33 0.08 17.07
N GLN A 141 4.77 1.05 16.36
CA GLN A 141 4.03 0.80 15.11
C GLN A 141 4.92 0.18 14.04
N MET A 142 6.13 0.72 13.83
CA MET A 142 7.08 0.21 12.83
C MET A 142 7.57 -1.20 13.18
N LYS A 143 7.83 -1.50 14.45
CA LYS A 143 8.21 -2.86 14.90
C LYS A 143 7.12 -3.87 14.57
N THR A 144 5.89 -3.58 14.92
CA THR A 144 4.73 -4.45 14.65
C THR A 144 4.52 -4.64 13.14
N LEU A 145 4.69 -3.57 12.36
CA LEU A 145 4.52 -3.57 10.91
C LEU A 145 5.57 -4.44 10.18
N LEU A 146 6.84 -4.35 10.60
CA LEU A 146 7.97 -4.96 9.90
C LEU A 146 8.30 -6.38 10.39
N GLU A 147 7.98 -6.73 11.63
CA GLU A 147 8.33 -8.01 12.21
C GLU A 147 7.91 -9.22 11.36
N PRO A 148 6.66 -9.32 10.85
CA PRO A 148 6.24 -10.44 10.02
C PRO A 148 7.05 -10.59 8.73
N TRP A 149 7.60 -9.50 8.21
CA TRP A 149 8.36 -9.45 6.95
C TRP A 149 9.86 -9.60 7.13
N SER A 150 10.37 -9.38 8.34
CA SER A 150 11.80 -9.38 8.66
C SER A 150 12.49 -10.72 8.41
N HIS A 151 11.74 -11.82 8.43
CA HIS A 151 12.26 -13.18 8.23
C HIS A 151 12.24 -13.63 6.76
N SER A 152 11.42 -13.01 5.92
CA SER A 152 11.19 -13.43 4.54
C SER A 152 11.62 -12.42 3.49
N ASN A 153 11.86 -11.16 3.89
CA ASN A 153 12.21 -10.08 2.99
C ASN A 153 13.46 -9.36 3.49
N LYS A 154 14.53 -9.39 2.67
CA LYS A 154 15.83 -8.81 3.03
C LYS A 154 15.76 -7.30 3.29
N GLN A 155 14.97 -6.57 2.52
CA GLN A 155 14.80 -5.12 2.67
C GLN A 155 14.07 -4.80 3.97
N ALA A 156 12.98 -5.49 4.28
CA ALA A 156 12.25 -5.34 5.53
C ALA A 156 13.12 -5.72 6.74
N ALA A 157 13.96 -6.73 6.63
CA ALA A 157 14.92 -7.10 7.68
C ALA A 157 15.90 -5.96 7.99
N GLY A 158 16.40 -5.28 6.96
CA GLY A 158 17.25 -4.09 7.12
C GLY A 158 16.52 -2.95 7.83
N TRP A 159 15.32 -2.62 7.40
CA TRP A 159 14.48 -1.60 8.03
C TRP A 159 14.15 -1.94 9.49
N TYR A 160 13.86 -3.21 9.76
CA TYR A 160 13.59 -3.67 11.13
C TYR A 160 14.78 -3.44 12.06
N GLN A 161 16.01 -3.70 11.61
CA GLN A 161 17.22 -3.42 12.39
C GLN A 161 17.41 -1.92 12.65
N GLU A 162 17.15 -1.08 11.66
CA GLU A 162 17.20 0.38 11.82
C GLU A 162 16.16 0.86 12.83
N VAL A 163 14.95 0.32 12.80
CA VAL A 163 13.89 0.63 13.76
C VAL A 163 14.29 0.21 15.18
N LEU A 164 14.89 -0.96 15.35
CA LEU A 164 15.38 -1.40 16.67
C LEU A 164 16.42 -0.43 17.25
N LYS A 165 17.34 0.05 16.42
CA LYS A 165 18.32 1.07 16.84
C LYS A 165 17.66 2.39 17.23
N LEU A 166 16.70 2.85 16.43
CA LEU A 166 15.93 4.05 16.71
C LEU A 166 15.14 3.94 18.02
N CYS A 167 14.49 2.81 18.25
CA CYS A 167 13.74 2.54 19.48
C CYS A 167 14.63 2.55 20.72
N LYS A 168 15.86 2.03 20.63
CA LYS A 168 16.85 2.11 21.72
C LYS A 168 17.22 3.57 22.02
N ARG A 169 17.47 4.39 21.00
CA ARG A 169 17.77 5.82 21.17
C ARG A 169 16.64 6.56 21.87
N VAL A 170 15.40 6.32 21.46
CA VAL A 170 14.21 6.92 22.06
C VAL A 170 14.04 6.48 23.51
N SER A 171 14.17 5.19 23.82
CA SER A 171 14.06 4.66 25.17
C SER A 171 15.16 5.22 26.09
N SER A 172 16.39 5.35 25.62
CA SER A 172 17.50 5.95 26.37
C SER A 172 17.25 7.41 26.67
N GLY A 173 16.73 8.19 25.69
CA GLY A 173 16.34 9.59 25.89
C GLY A 173 15.24 9.74 26.95
N LEU A 174 14.23 8.90 26.93
CA LEU A 174 13.13 8.91 27.93
C LEU A 174 13.64 8.61 29.34
N LYS A 175 14.57 7.65 29.50
CA LYS A 175 15.20 7.36 30.79
C LYS A 175 16.03 8.54 31.31
N GLY A 176 16.77 9.23 30.44
CA GLY A 176 17.52 10.43 30.78
C GLY A 176 16.63 11.57 31.27
N GLU A 177 15.51 11.81 30.61
CA GLU A 177 14.52 12.81 31.03
C GLU A 177 13.89 12.50 32.39
N ALA A 178 13.56 11.24 32.66
CA ALA A 178 13.01 10.81 33.95
C ALA A 178 14.00 11.02 35.09
N GLN A 179 15.30 10.76 34.86
CA GLN A 179 16.36 10.98 35.84
C GLN A 179 16.60 12.47 36.12
N SER A 180 16.56 13.32 35.11
CA SER A 180 16.75 14.78 35.29
C SER A 180 15.60 15.42 36.08
N LYS A 181 14.38 14.98 35.89
CA LYS A 181 13.19 15.45 36.64
C LYS A 181 13.18 14.97 38.08
N GLY A 182 13.72 13.78 38.35
CA GLY A 182 13.84 13.23 39.71
C GLY A 182 14.89 13.93 40.59
N SER A 183 15.95 14.51 39.99
CA SER A 183 17.02 15.21 40.72
C SER A 183 16.69 16.67 41.01
N SER A 184 15.66 17.26 40.39
CA SER A 184 15.24 18.65 40.61
C SER A 184 14.20 18.82 41.73
N SER A 185 13.81 17.73 42.42
CA SER A 185 12.78 17.73 43.47
C SER A 185 13.36 17.56 44.88
N ASN A 186 14.67 17.83 45.09
CA ASN A 186 15.31 17.83 46.41
C ASN A 186 15.80 19.23 46.76
#